data_61986ec6fdec89046f784aba9e612524
#
_entry.id   61986ec6fdec89046f784aba9e612524
#
_cell.length_a   1.000
_cell.length_b   1.000
_cell.length_c   1.000
_cell.angle_alpha   90.00
_cell.angle_beta   90.00
_cell.angle_gamma   90.00
#
_symmetry.space_group_name_H-M   'P 1'
#
loop_
_entity.id
_entity.type
_entity.pdbx_description
1 polymer ?
#
loop_
_entity_poly.entity_id
_entity_poly.type
_entity_poly.pdbx_seq_one_letter_code
_entity_poly.pdbx_strand_id
1 'polypeptide(L)'
;SIRENVTLSRGTASKGKTVIGSNNLLMESMHVGHDCVLGNGLIIGNSTKFAGEVVVDDNAIVSASVLCHQFCHIGGYVMIQGGSRFSQDIPPYIIAGKEPTKYCGLNLVGLRRRGFSNELIDHIHNAYRLLYSKGILSEGIQEVKNNLQMTKEISYILDFVENSKRGVIR
;
A
#
# COMPACT_ATOMS: atom_id res chain seq x y z
N SER A 1 9.21 -6.42 -15.83
CA SER A 1 8.48 -6.98 -16.97
C SER A 1 7.17 -6.23 -17.16
N ILE A 2 6.85 -5.86 -18.38
CA ILE A 2 5.59 -5.24 -18.79
C ILE A 2 4.91 -6.20 -19.75
N ARG A 3 3.66 -6.59 -19.44
CA ARG A 3 2.91 -7.56 -20.23
C ARG A 3 2.02 -6.85 -21.26
N GLU A 4 1.20 -7.64 -21.94
CA GLU A 4 0.40 -7.25 -23.10
C GLU A 4 -0.64 -6.17 -22.75
N ASN A 5 -0.83 -5.20 -23.64
CA ASN A 5 -1.84 -4.13 -23.52
C ASN A 5 -1.74 -3.27 -22.23
N VAL A 6 -0.59 -3.24 -21.56
CA VAL A 6 -0.35 -2.31 -20.45
C VAL A 6 -0.32 -0.89 -20.99
N THR A 7 -1.00 0.03 -20.33
CA THR A 7 -1.00 1.45 -20.68
C THR A 7 -0.39 2.29 -19.58
N LEU A 8 0.52 3.18 -19.96
CA LEU A 8 1.24 4.08 -19.06
C LEU A 8 1.02 5.52 -19.52
N SER A 9 0.35 6.31 -18.70
CA SER A 9 0.14 7.73 -19.00
C SER A 9 1.36 8.54 -18.61
N ARG A 10 1.75 9.49 -19.46
CA ARG A 10 2.83 10.43 -19.15
C ARG A 10 2.44 11.39 -18.03
N GLY A 11 3.42 12.06 -17.43
CA GLY A 11 3.17 13.14 -16.49
C GLY A 11 2.48 14.35 -17.15
N THR A 12 1.73 15.07 -16.35
CA THR A 12 1.05 16.34 -16.71
C THR A 12 1.82 17.54 -16.17
N ALA A 13 1.28 18.74 -16.34
CA ALA A 13 1.84 19.96 -15.78
C ALA A 13 1.88 19.95 -14.23
N SER A 14 1.11 19.06 -13.57
CA SER A 14 1.07 18.95 -12.10
C SER A 14 2.40 18.49 -11.52
N LYS A 15 2.96 17.37 -12.02
CA LYS A 15 4.24 16.81 -11.53
C LYS A 15 5.28 16.55 -12.62
N GLY A 16 4.88 16.67 -13.87
CA GLY A 16 5.77 16.60 -15.03
C GLY A 16 6.18 15.20 -15.45
N LYS A 17 6.01 14.16 -14.61
CA LYS A 17 6.46 12.81 -14.92
C LYS A 17 5.69 11.73 -14.20
N THR A 18 5.54 10.57 -14.85
CA THR A 18 5.18 9.29 -14.25
C THR A 18 6.46 8.50 -14.03
N VAL A 19 6.63 7.93 -12.84
CA VAL A 19 7.85 7.21 -12.45
C VAL A 19 7.49 5.76 -12.14
N ILE A 20 8.28 4.83 -12.69
CA ILE A 20 8.14 3.41 -12.41
C ILE A 20 9.53 2.87 -12.08
N GLY A 21 9.67 2.31 -10.89
CA GLY A 21 10.92 1.73 -10.40
C GLY A 21 11.28 0.42 -11.09
N SER A 22 12.15 -0.34 -10.46
CA SER A 22 12.77 -1.54 -11.02
C SER A 22 12.17 -2.84 -10.48
N ASN A 23 12.40 -3.96 -11.21
CA ASN A 23 11.98 -5.31 -10.80
C ASN A 23 10.47 -5.49 -10.63
N ASN A 24 9.68 -4.72 -11.36
CA ASN A 24 8.22 -4.77 -11.33
C ASN A 24 7.67 -5.77 -12.35
N LEU A 25 6.56 -6.44 -12.01
CA LEU A 25 5.72 -7.20 -12.91
C LEU A 25 4.40 -6.44 -13.09
N LEU A 26 4.21 -5.85 -14.27
CA LEU A 26 2.96 -5.21 -14.68
C LEU A 26 2.23 -6.18 -15.60
N MET A 27 1.15 -6.79 -15.08
CA MET A 27 0.41 -7.82 -15.82
C MET A 27 -0.50 -7.21 -16.90
N GLU A 28 -1.05 -8.07 -17.73
CA GLU A 28 -1.77 -7.66 -18.94
C GLU A 28 -2.94 -6.71 -18.64
N SER A 29 -3.13 -5.75 -19.54
CA SER A 29 -4.26 -4.80 -19.54
C SER A 29 -4.36 -3.90 -18.29
N MET A 30 -3.29 -3.84 -17.44
CA MET A 30 -3.29 -2.88 -16.35
C MET A 30 -3.04 -1.46 -16.85
N HIS A 31 -3.45 -0.46 -16.07
CA HIS A 31 -3.31 0.95 -16.40
C HIS A 31 -2.61 1.73 -15.29
N VAL A 32 -1.63 2.54 -15.64
CA VAL A 32 -1.01 3.54 -14.77
C VAL A 32 -1.40 4.93 -15.24
N GLY A 33 -2.13 5.65 -14.41
CA GLY A 33 -2.55 7.04 -14.65
C GLY A 33 -1.36 8.01 -14.67
N HIS A 34 -1.64 9.26 -15.05
CA HIS A 34 -0.63 10.32 -15.13
C HIS A 34 -0.05 10.64 -13.74
N ASP A 35 1.22 11.03 -13.72
CA ASP A 35 1.91 11.51 -12.51
C ASP A 35 2.01 10.49 -11.36
N CYS A 36 1.76 9.21 -11.61
CA CYS A 36 1.94 8.14 -10.64
C CYS A 36 3.42 7.92 -10.31
N VAL A 37 3.69 7.46 -9.10
CA VAL A 37 5.02 7.02 -8.64
C VAL A 37 4.92 5.59 -8.13
N LEU A 38 5.50 4.66 -8.87
CA LEU A 38 5.54 3.24 -8.53
C LEU A 38 6.96 2.87 -8.09
N GLY A 39 7.09 2.27 -6.92
CA GLY A 39 8.35 1.79 -6.36
C GLY A 39 8.92 0.56 -7.06
N ASN A 40 9.65 -0.24 -6.30
CA ASN A 40 10.40 -1.40 -6.80
C ASN A 40 9.77 -2.73 -6.34
N GLY A 41 9.99 -3.80 -7.10
CA GLY A 41 9.58 -5.16 -6.72
C GLY A 41 8.08 -5.36 -6.64
N LEU A 42 7.30 -4.57 -7.37
CA LEU A 42 5.84 -4.62 -7.39
C LEU A 42 5.33 -5.79 -8.24
N ILE A 43 4.21 -6.35 -7.83
CA ILE A 43 3.41 -7.26 -8.66
C ILE A 43 2.03 -6.64 -8.80
N ILE A 44 1.68 -6.20 -10.01
CA ILE A 44 0.39 -5.59 -10.29
C ILE A 44 -0.39 -6.49 -11.22
N GLY A 45 -1.49 -7.00 -10.69
CA GLY A 45 -2.36 -7.96 -11.39
C GLY A 45 -3.07 -7.37 -12.61
N ASN A 46 -3.51 -8.27 -13.47
CA ASN A 46 -4.17 -7.92 -14.73
C ASN A 46 -5.42 -7.05 -14.51
N SER A 47 -5.68 -6.18 -15.49
CA SER A 47 -6.84 -5.27 -15.51
C SER A 47 -6.94 -4.31 -14.31
N THR A 48 -5.91 -4.23 -13.45
CA THR A 48 -5.84 -3.23 -12.37
C THR A 48 -5.66 -1.83 -12.95
N LYS A 49 -6.31 -0.83 -12.34
CA LYS A 49 -6.25 0.55 -12.81
C LYS A 49 -5.89 1.50 -11.66
N PHE A 50 -4.80 2.20 -11.83
CA PHE A 50 -4.43 3.33 -10.99
C PHE A 50 -4.83 4.62 -11.68
N ALA A 51 -5.66 5.43 -11.02
CA ALA A 51 -5.96 6.77 -11.49
C ALA A 51 -4.74 7.70 -11.33
N GLY A 52 -4.86 8.98 -11.63
CA GLY A 52 -3.73 9.90 -11.58
C GLY A 52 -3.14 10.11 -10.18
N GLU A 53 -1.84 10.38 -10.12
CA GLU A 53 -1.10 10.74 -8.91
C GLU A 53 -1.12 9.69 -7.78
N VAL A 54 -1.30 8.41 -8.12
CA VAL A 54 -1.20 7.30 -7.17
C VAL A 54 0.27 7.02 -6.86
N VAL A 55 0.56 6.81 -5.58
CA VAL A 55 1.88 6.39 -5.10
C VAL A 55 1.80 4.94 -4.63
N VAL A 56 2.76 4.11 -5.04
CA VAL A 56 2.87 2.71 -4.60
C VAL A 56 4.28 2.47 -4.12
N ASP A 57 4.42 2.15 -2.83
CA ASP A 57 5.72 1.87 -2.23
C ASP A 57 6.21 0.46 -2.59
N ASP A 58 7.48 0.19 -2.28
CA ASP A 58 8.18 -1.03 -2.67
C ASP A 58 7.49 -2.33 -2.20
N ASN A 59 7.62 -3.36 -3.02
CA ASN A 59 7.20 -4.73 -2.69
C ASN A 59 5.70 -4.94 -2.46
N ALA A 60 4.87 -4.00 -2.90
CA ALA A 60 3.42 -4.17 -2.87
C ALA A 60 2.95 -5.20 -3.90
N ILE A 61 1.94 -5.98 -3.52
CA ILE A 61 1.23 -6.90 -4.40
C ILE A 61 -0.20 -6.40 -4.53
N VAL A 62 -0.59 -6.04 -5.73
CA VAL A 62 -1.96 -5.63 -6.06
C VAL A 62 -2.53 -6.69 -6.98
N SER A 63 -3.55 -7.39 -6.52
CA SER A 63 -4.17 -8.47 -7.31
C SER A 63 -4.95 -7.93 -8.52
N ALA A 64 -5.56 -8.83 -9.28
CA ALA A 64 -6.27 -8.48 -10.50
C ALA A 64 -7.50 -7.59 -10.27
N SER A 65 -7.83 -6.74 -11.26
CA SER A 65 -9.05 -5.94 -11.33
C SER A 65 -9.26 -4.98 -10.14
N VAL A 66 -8.19 -4.50 -9.55
CA VAL A 66 -8.24 -3.50 -8.48
C VAL A 66 -8.42 -2.11 -9.09
N LEU A 67 -9.30 -1.30 -8.48
CA LEU A 67 -9.54 0.10 -8.87
C LEU A 67 -9.07 1.03 -7.74
N CYS A 68 -8.00 1.78 -8.02
CA CYS A 68 -7.42 2.73 -7.08
C CYS A 68 -7.77 4.17 -7.49
N HIS A 69 -8.42 4.90 -6.61
CA HIS A 69 -8.78 6.30 -6.83
C HIS A 69 -7.52 7.20 -6.89
N GLN A 70 -7.63 8.33 -7.58
CA GLN A 70 -6.54 9.32 -7.67
C GLN A 70 -6.06 9.78 -6.30
N PHE A 71 -4.77 10.09 -6.22
CA PHE A 71 -4.07 10.58 -5.02
C PHE A 71 -3.94 9.57 -3.87
N CYS A 72 -4.35 8.32 -4.05
CA CYS A 72 -4.14 7.30 -3.02
C CYS A 72 -2.67 6.90 -2.92
N HIS A 73 -2.26 6.58 -1.70
CA HIS A 73 -0.95 6.01 -1.39
C HIS A 73 -1.14 4.56 -0.94
N ILE A 74 -0.39 3.66 -1.55
CA ILE A 74 -0.34 2.23 -1.23
C ILE A 74 1.01 1.94 -0.60
N GLY A 75 1.00 1.56 0.67
CA GLY A 75 2.22 1.25 1.43
C GLY A 75 2.93 -0.02 0.96
N GLY A 76 4.18 -0.14 1.38
CA GLY A 76 5.02 -1.27 1.00
C GLY A 76 4.59 -2.59 1.64
N TYR A 77 4.94 -3.70 0.98
CA TYR A 77 4.67 -5.07 1.44
C TYR A 77 3.19 -5.42 1.65
N VAL A 78 2.28 -4.60 1.14
CA VAL A 78 0.84 -4.90 1.19
C VAL A 78 0.46 -6.01 0.22
N MET A 79 -0.70 -6.63 0.48
CA MET A 79 -1.40 -7.47 -0.48
C MET A 79 -2.84 -6.95 -0.60
N ILE A 80 -3.22 -6.49 -1.79
CA ILE A 80 -4.59 -6.02 -2.06
C ILE A 80 -5.34 -7.12 -2.80
N GLN A 81 -6.48 -7.55 -2.25
CA GLN A 81 -7.31 -8.59 -2.84
C GLN A 81 -7.91 -8.15 -4.17
N GLY A 82 -8.05 -9.11 -5.09
CA GLY A 82 -8.63 -8.88 -6.41
C GLY A 82 -10.04 -8.30 -6.36
N GLY A 83 -10.36 -7.44 -7.31
CA GLY A 83 -11.65 -6.77 -7.40
C GLY A 83 -11.87 -5.65 -6.36
N SER A 84 -10.91 -5.37 -5.49
CA SER A 84 -11.03 -4.28 -4.51
C SER A 84 -11.10 -2.92 -5.19
N ARG A 85 -11.89 -2.02 -4.61
CA ARG A 85 -11.91 -0.60 -5.00
C ARG A 85 -11.85 0.28 -3.77
N PHE A 86 -11.01 1.31 -3.82
CA PHE A 86 -10.78 2.18 -2.66
C PHE A 86 -10.40 3.60 -3.05
N SER A 87 -10.67 4.52 -2.13
CA SER A 87 -10.33 5.95 -2.23
C SER A 87 -9.58 6.46 -1.01
N GLN A 88 -9.24 5.58 -0.07
CA GLN A 88 -8.39 5.85 1.08
C GLN A 88 -7.02 5.19 0.90
N ASP A 89 -6.02 5.65 1.66
CA ASP A 89 -4.69 5.09 1.62
C ASP A 89 -4.64 3.71 2.26
N ILE A 90 -3.78 2.85 1.72
CA ILE A 90 -3.57 1.47 2.21
C ILE A 90 -2.25 1.45 2.98
N PRO A 91 -2.25 1.35 4.32
CA PRO A 91 -1.02 1.38 5.10
C PRO A 91 -0.16 0.12 4.89
N PRO A 92 1.16 0.17 5.20
CA PRO A 92 2.10 -0.90 4.84
C PRO A 92 1.88 -2.22 5.59
N TYR A 93 2.41 -3.32 5.04
CA TYR A 93 2.47 -4.68 5.62
C TYR A 93 1.16 -5.45 5.74
N ILE A 94 0.04 -4.91 5.31
CA ILE A 94 -1.29 -5.47 5.54
C ILE A 94 -1.87 -6.20 4.32
N ILE A 95 -2.93 -6.95 4.57
CA ILE A 95 -3.90 -7.35 3.57
C ILE A 95 -5.05 -6.35 3.56
N ALA A 96 -5.39 -5.82 2.39
CA ALA A 96 -6.57 -5.00 2.16
C ALA A 96 -7.57 -5.76 1.28
N GLY A 97 -8.84 -5.72 1.65
CA GLY A 97 -9.88 -6.44 0.89
C GLY A 97 -11.28 -6.10 1.39
N LYS A 98 -12.27 -6.89 0.96
CA LYS A 98 -13.70 -6.70 1.25
C LYS A 98 -14.32 -5.52 0.47
N GLU A 99 -15.62 -5.35 0.64
CA GLU A 99 -16.40 -4.25 0.09
C GLU A 99 -17.25 -3.63 1.23
N PRO A 100 -17.02 -2.38 1.62
CA PRO A 100 -15.89 -1.53 1.21
C PRO A 100 -14.52 -2.08 1.64
N THR A 101 -13.46 -1.67 0.94
CA THR A 101 -12.09 -2.14 1.24
C THR A 101 -11.67 -1.76 2.65
N LYS A 102 -11.21 -2.76 3.41
CA LYS A 102 -10.83 -2.65 4.83
C LYS A 102 -9.53 -3.38 5.12
N TYR A 103 -8.97 -3.08 6.29
CA TYR A 103 -7.89 -3.86 6.90
C TYR A 103 -8.33 -5.30 7.19
N CYS A 104 -7.60 -6.27 6.66
CA CYS A 104 -7.87 -7.71 6.80
C CYS A 104 -6.74 -8.47 7.52
N GLY A 105 -5.98 -7.78 8.36
CA GLY A 105 -4.82 -8.35 9.04
C GLY A 105 -3.50 -8.12 8.30
N LEU A 106 -2.42 -8.70 8.80
CA LEU A 106 -1.10 -8.58 8.18
C LEU A 106 -0.92 -9.52 6.99
N ASN A 107 -0.10 -9.12 6.04
CA ASN A 107 0.36 -9.95 4.92
C ASN A 107 1.42 -10.98 5.38
N LEU A 108 1.05 -11.87 6.29
CA LEU A 108 1.96 -12.81 6.94
C LEU A 108 2.77 -13.65 5.95
N VAL A 109 2.12 -14.14 4.91
CA VAL A 109 2.78 -14.97 3.88
C VAL A 109 3.81 -14.14 3.10
N GLY A 110 3.44 -12.95 2.68
CA GLY A 110 4.33 -12.05 1.94
C GLY A 110 5.53 -11.62 2.79
N LEU A 111 5.32 -11.27 4.05
CA LEU A 111 6.38 -10.86 4.97
C LEU A 111 7.37 -12.01 5.23
N ARG A 112 6.89 -13.22 5.53
CA ARG A 112 7.76 -14.40 5.74
C ARG A 112 8.58 -14.74 4.50
N ARG A 113 7.98 -14.71 3.31
CA ARG A 113 8.69 -14.93 2.04
C ARG A 113 9.81 -13.93 1.79
N ARG A 114 9.73 -12.75 2.38
CA ARG A 114 10.74 -11.68 2.29
C ARG A 114 11.70 -11.65 3.47
N GLY A 115 11.70 -12.69 4.31
CA GLY A 115 12.67 -12.88 5.38
C GLY A 115 12.38 -12.09 6.66
N PHE A 116 11.18 -11.57 6.86
CA PHE A 116 10.80 -10.96 8.13
C PHE A 116 10.75 -12.05 9.22
N SER A 117 11.43 -11.80 10.35
CA SER A 117 11.38 -12.72 11.50
C SER A 117 10.00 -12.74 12.15
N ASN A 118 9.67 -13.81 12.85
CA ASN A 118 8.40 -13.88 13.57
C ASN A 118 8.30 -12.77 14.63
N GLU A 119 9.38 -12.46 15.33
CA GLU A 119 9.44 -11.37 16.32
C GLU A 119 9.10 -10.02 15.70
N LEU A 120 9.64 -9.74 14.51
CA LEU A 120 9.35 -8.48 13.79
C LEU A 120 7.89 -8.45 13.30
N ILE A 121 7.38 -9.57 12.80
CA ILE A 121 5.97 -9.69 12.39
C ILE A 121 5.04 -9.46 13.57
N ASP A 122 5.33 -10.06 14.73
CA ASP A 122 4.56 -9.87 15.96
C ASP A 122 4.63 -8.41 16.44
N HIS A 123 5.78 -7.77 16.29
CA HIS A 123 5.95 -6.36 16.62
C HIS A 123 5.09 -5.45 15.72
N ILE A 124 5.08 -5.68 14.41
CA ILE A 124 4.22 -5.00 13.46
C ILE A 124 2.73 -5.26 13.77
N HIS A 125 2.38 -6.51 14.10
CA HIS A 125 1.01 -6.87 14.49
C HIS A 125 0.54 -6.08 15.73
N ASN A 126 1.39 -6.00 16.76
CA ASN A 126 1.10 -5.23 17.95
C ASN A 126 0.94 -3.73 17.66
N ALA A 127 1.71 -3.17 16.72
CA ALA A 127 1.53 -1.80 16.30
C ALA A 127 0.14 -1.55 15.71
N TYR A 128 -0.33 -2.40 14.80
CA TYR A 128 -1.67 -2.27 14.22
C TYR A 128 -2.78 -2.50 15.26
N ARG A 129 -2.60 -3.46 16.18
CA ARG A 129 -3.53 -3.69 17.27
C ARG A 129 -3.70 -2.45 18.16
N LEU A 130 -2.61 -1.77 18.50
CA LEU A 130 -2.65 -0.53 19.27
C LEU A 130 -3.20 0.64 18.44
N LEU A 131 -2.74 0.78 17.21
CA LEU A 131 -3.15 1.85 16.30
C LEU A 131 -4.67 1.88 16.08
N TYR A 132 -5.29 0.72 15.97
CA TYR A 132 -6.74 0.58 15.74
C TYR A 132 -7.57 0.27 16.99
N SER A 133 -6.94 0.24 18.17
CA SER A 133 -7.63 -0.02 19.44
C SER A 133 -8.57 1.11 19.87
N LYS A 134 -8.31 2.32 19.40
CA LYS A 134 -9.08 3.53 19.73
C LYS A 134 -9.98 3.94 18.56
N GLY A 135 -11.07 4.62 18.86
CA GLY A 135 -11.94 5.21 17.84
C GLY A 135 -11.26 6.32 17.03
N ILE A 136 -10.29 7.00 17.64
CA ILE A 136 -9.55 8.13 17.07
C ILE A 136 -8.12 7.70 16.75
N LEU A 137 -7.69 7.93 15.50
CA LEU A 137 -6.39 7.44 15.00
C LEU A 137 -5.20 8.09 15.73
N SER A 138 -5.31 9.39 16.07
CA SER A 138 -4.27 10.10 16.83
C SER A 138 -4.01 9.50 18.20
N GLU A 139 -5.05 9.01 18.88
CA GLU A 139 -4.90 8.30 20.15
C GLU A 139 -4.19 6.96 19.95
N GLY A 140 -4.55 6.22 18.90
CA GLY A 140 -3.87 4.98 18.54
C GLY A 140 -2.39 5.18 18.24
N ILE A 141 -2.02 6.26 17.54
CA ILE A 141 -0.62 6.66 17.29
C ILE A 141 0.12 6.87 18.62
N GLN A 142 -0.47 7.58 19.57
CA GLN A 142 0.14 7.79 20.89
C GLN A 142 0.30 6.47 21.67
N GLU A 143 -0.69 5.58 21.59
CA GLU A 143 -0.58 4.24 22.19
C GLU A 143 0.60 3.46 21.62
N VAL A 144 0.83 3.49 20.30
CA VAL A 144 2.00 2.87 19.69
C VAL A 144 3.29 3.50 20.19
N LYS A 145 3.39 4.84 20.16
CA LYS A 145 4.59 5.58 20.61
C LYS A 145 4.93 5.33 22.07
N ASN A 146 3.93 5.16 22.93
CA ASN A 146 4.12 4.97 24.37
C ASN A 146 4.47 3.52 24.76
N ASN A 147 4.05 2.53 23.97
CA ASN A 147 4.07 1.13 24.39
C ASN A 147 5.00 0.24 23.54
N LEU A 148 5.48 0.71 22.40
CA LEU A 148 6.35 -0.09 21.52
C LEU A 148 7.70 0.56 21.28
N GLN A 149 8.72 -0.29 21.14
CA GLN A 149 10.03 0.14 20.65
C GLN A 149 9.89 0.65 19.20
N MET A 150 10.43 1.83 18.94
CA MET A 150 10.42 2.44 17.61
C MET A 150 11.50 1.81 16.74
N THR A 151 11.10 0.83 15.93
CA THR A 151 11.91 0.29 14.83
C THR A 151 11.63 1.07 13.54
N LYS A 152 12.44 0.83 12.50
CA LYS A 152 12.21 1.45 11.18
C LYS A 152 10.84 1.09 10.60
N GLU A 153 10.34 -0.14 10.88
CA GLU A 153 9.04 -0.61 10.41
C GLU A 153 7.89 0.11 11.12
N ILE A 154 8.01 0.28 12.44
CA ILE A 154 6.99 1.01 13.23
C ILE A 154 7.00 2.49 12.84
N SER A 155 8.18 3.09 12.72
CA SER A 155 8.30 4.48 12.23
C SER A 155 7.65 4.65 10.85
N TYR A 156 7.89 3.70 9.93
CA TYR A 156 7.28 3.74 8.60
C TYR A 156 5.75 3.67 8.66
N ILE A 157 5.18 2.80 9.52
CA ILE A 157 3.72 2.72 9.71
C ILE A 157 3.18 4.07 10.21
N LEU A 158 3.80 4.63 11.25
CA LEU A 158 3.33 5.89 11.84
C LEU A 158 3.47 7.07 10.88
N ASP A 159 4.63 7.20 10.22
CA ASP A 159 4.88 8.24 9.23
C ASP A 159 3.87 8.17 8.07
N PHE A 160 3.58 6.95 7.60
CA PHE A 160 2.58 6.73 6.56
C PHE A 160 1.19 7.23 7.01
N VAL A 161 0.77 6.82 8.20
CA VAL A 161 -0.55 7.16 8.74
C VAL A 161 -0.69 8.65 9.06
N GLU A 162 0.34 9.25 9.68
CA GLU A 162 0.36 10.68 10.02
C GLU A 162 0.35 11.58 8.78
N ASN A 163 0.99 11.17 7.68
CA ASN A 163 1.08 11.93 6.43
C ASN A 163 -0.05 11.62 5.43
N SER A 164 -0.93 10.68 5.74
CA SER A 164 -2.03 10.33 4.85
C SER A 164 -3.00 11.50 4.68
N LYS A 165 -3.19 11.92 3.43
CA LYS A 165 -4.11 13.02 3.08
C LYS A 165 -5.53 12.54 2.81
N ARG A 166 -5.69 11.26 2.50
CA ARG A 166 -6.99 10.66 2.18
C ARG A 166 -7.59 9.87 3.34
N GLY A 167 -6.88 9.79 4.47
CA GLY A 167 -7.16 8.86 5.54
C GLY A 167 -6.80 7.43 5.15
N VAL A 168 -6.61 6.57 6.14
CA VAL A 168 -6.25 5.16 5.93
C VAL A 168 -7.45 4.25 6.16
N ILE A 169 -7.48 3.13 5.44
CA ILE A 169 -8.46 2.05 5.72
C ILE A 169 -8.23 1.45 7.11
N ARG A 170 -9.32 0.95 7.72
CA ARG A 170 -9.30 0.28 9.04
C ARG A 170 -10.04 -1.06 8.98
#